data_78803216bf17422794ff8c446c4da17d
#
_entry.id   78803216bf17422794ff8c446c4da17d
#
_cell.length_a   1.000
_cell.length_b   1.000
_cell.length_c   1.000
_cell.angle_alpha   90.00
_cell.angle_beta   90.00
_cell.angle_gamma   90.00
#
_symmetry.space_group_name_H-M   'P 1'
#
loop_
_entity.id
_entity.type
_entity.pdbx_description
1 polymer ?
#
loop_
_entity_poly.entity_id
_entity_poly.type
_entity_poly.pdbx_seq_one_letter_code
_entity_poly.pdbx_strand_id
1 'polypeptide(L)'
;MDLFESTAPIYHVTDTQHELEAGTDSDAMMSEASTCQTMSTLGSSEVTEYFQDRFGYTYMIDENVPTVFPTDSLAERLDVLLHMIIRHCQGGKTIPAPGHELLAQGGLNGNGSRVLDLPTNSGTWVQEMAETYPSTDFVSADVKPLAPHLPHPRIKYEVYDLYAGISEPDASFDLVHARICVTLTKNYKFLMQEMHRVLKPGGLLIISEIPNQAYEVDNPSEPLRSSPLRTKAIALMRSGLTSQGIDLDSWDKMSDRLSPGHPMWGNANPDTKKETYAAVRGFHSVTTFTHFIPNGPWPADRDQRALGALAKILFKYTWKSLLPTMQMMGVPQAEAQAFVDKLLEEVEDPKYRSYAKYKLWCARKI
;
A
#
# COMPACT_ATOMS: atom_id res chain seq x y z
N MET A 1 37.21 21.84 6.80
CA MET A 1 36.54 22.19 5.54
C MET A 1 35.34 21.27 5.46
N ASP A 2 34.28 21.68 6.18
CA ASP A 2 33.07 20.89 6.41
C ASP A 2 32.18 20.92 5.20
N LEU A 3 32.05 19.78 4.53
CA LEU A 3 31.22 19.60 3.34
C LEU A 3 29.99 18.70 3.62
N PHE A 4 29.39 18.83 4.81
CA PHE A 4 28.09 18.23 5.13
C PHE A 4 27.26 19.22 5.94
N GLU A 5 26.83 20.32 5.34
CA GLU A 5 25.58 20.92 5.74
C GLU A 5 24.48 19.94 5.30
N SER A 6 24.03 19.14 6.24
CA SER A 6 22.87 18.29 6.14
C SER A 6 21.65 19.18 5.89
N THR A 7 21.22 19.27 4.64
CA THR A 7 19.85 19.70 4.36
C THR A 7 18.94 18.61 4.91
N ALA A 8 18.40 18.84 6.10
CA ALA A 8 17.39 17.95 6.68
C ALA A 8 16.24 17.77 5.69
N PRO A 9 15.73 16.55 5.52
CA PRO A 9 14.62 16.31 4.61
C PRO A 9 13.40 17.06 5.11
N ILE A 10 12.73 17.73 4.20
CA ILE A 10 11.53 18.49 4.44
C ILE A 10 10.36 17.59 4.06
N TYR A 11 9.54 17.20 5.05
CA TYR A 11 8.28 16.50 4.82
C TYR A 11 7.13 17.49 4.83
N HIS A 12 6.21 17.36 3.90
CA HIS A 12 4.95 18.08 3.92
C HIS A 12 3.89 17.20 4.56
N VAL A 13 3.37 17.62 5.70
CA VAL A 13 2.31 16.91 6.44
C VAL A 13 1.00 17.64 6.21
N THR A 14 -0.05 16.87 5.97
CA THR A 14 -1.42 17.37 5.90
C THR A 14 -2.09 17.12 7.24
N ASP A 15 -2.42 18.17 7.96
CA ASP A 15 -3.15 18.10 9.22
C ASP A 15 -4.59 18.58 9.03
N THR A 16 -5.56 17.87 9.62
CA THR A 16 -6.98 18.25 9.61
C THR A 16 -7.27 19.01 10.88
N GLN A 17 -7.30 20.34 10.81
CA GLN A 17 -7.84 21.14 11.90
C GLN A 17 -9.36 21.18 11.80
N HIS A 18 -10.04 20.57 12.77
CA HIS A 18 -11.45 20.83 13.05
C HIS A 18 -11.55 22.16 13.81
N GLU A 19 -11.82 23.25 13.12
CA GLU A 19 -12.25 24.47 13.79
C GLU A 19 -13.67 24.27 14.30
N LEU A 20 -13.81 24.10 15.62
CA LEU A 20 -15.07 24.24 16.34
C LEU A 20 -15.34 25.74 16.49
N GLU A 21 -15.98 26.37 15.51
CA GLU A 21 -16.59 27.68 15.73
C GLU A 21 -17.80 27.54 16.65
N ALA A 22 -17.70 28.17 17.82
CA ALA A 22 -18.84 28.43 18.71
C ALA A 22 -19.71 29.53 18.07
N GLY A 23 -20.71 29.13 17.29
CA GLY A 23 -21.66 30.01 16.65
C GLY A 23 -22.80 30.40 17.60
N THR A 24 -23.02 31.70 17.77
CA THR A 24 -24.28 32.25 18.21
C THR A 24 -25.22 32.43 17.01
N ASP A 25 -26.47 32.02 17.23
CA ASP A 25 -27.64 32.07 16.35
C ASP A 25 -27.66 33.08 15.19
N SER A 26 -27.91 32.59 13.97
CA SER A 26 -29.10 32.89 13.14
C SER A 26 -28.95 32.40 11.70
N ASP A 27 -30.01 31.70 11.26
CA ASP A 27 -30.48 31.48 9.88
C ASP A 27 -29.57 30.89 8.76
N ALA A 28 -29.84 29.61 8.54
CA ALA A 28 -30.02 28.97 7.23
C ALA A 28 -29.09 29.34 6.05
N MET A 29 -28.09 28.52 5.83
CA MET A 29 -27.77 27.90 4.55
C MET A 29 -26.70 26.84 4.81
N MET A 30 -27.00 25.59 4.46
CA MET A 30 -26.00 24.53 4.49
C MET A 30 -24.90 24.87 3.50
N SER A 31 -23.82 25.44 3.99
CA SER A 31 -22.54 25.52 3.31
C SER A 31 -21.86 24.17 3.49
N GLU A 32 -21.53 23.51 2.40
CA GLU A 32 -20.61 22.35 2.39
C GLU A 32 -19.35 22.76 3.17
N ALA A 33 -19.08 22.05 4.26
CA ALA A 33 -17.86 22.27 5.03
C ALA A 33 -16.67 21.91 4.16
N SER A 34 -16.02 22.92 3.59
CA SER A 34 -14.73 22.77 2.93
C SER A 34 -13.71 22.46 4.02
N THR A 35 -13.27 21.21 4.09
CA THR A 35 -12.15 20.80 4.93
C THR A 35 -10.90 21.49 4.38
N CYS A 36 -10.46 22.56 5.04
CA CYS A 36 -9.22 23.24 4.68
C CYS A 36 -8.07 22.41 5.26
N GLN A 37 -7.35 21.69 4.41
CA GLN A 37 -6.13 20.99 4.82
C GLN A 37 -4.97 21.99 4.79
N THR A 38 -4.32 22.19 5.94
CA THR A 38 -3.10 22.99 6.02
C THR A 38 -1.89 22.09 5.89
N MET A 39 -0.99 22.44 4.98
CA MET A 39 0.29 21.74 4.83
C MET A 39 1.35 22.38 5.72
N SER A 40 1.95 21.59 6.61
CA SER A 40 3.09 22.00 7.41
C SER A 40 4.34 21.21 7.02
N THR A 41 5.51 21.74 7.33
CA THR A 41 6.80 21.09 7.07
C THR A 41 7.31 20.49 8.38
N LEU A 42 7.56 19.18 8.39
CA LEU A 42 8.12 18.49 9.55
C LEU A 42 9.65 18.63 9.60
N GLY A 43 10.17 19.07 10.73
CA GLY A 43 11.58 18.97 11.04
C GLY A 43 11.97 17.58 11.51
N SER A 44 13.27 17.22 11.37
CA SER A 44 13.77 15.89 11.75
C SER A 44 13.54 15.54 13.23
N SER A 45 13.43 16.53 14.13
CA SER A 45 13.12 16.33 15.55
C SER A 45 11.66 15.96 15.80
N GLU A 46 10.74 16.39 14.93
CA GLU A 46 9.31 16.14 15.05
C GLU A 46 8.96 14.74 14.55
N VAL A 47 9.76 14.17 13.63
CA VAL A 47 9.53 12.82 13.08
C VAL A 47 9.50 11.76 14.17
N THR A 48 10.31 11.89 15.23
CA THR A 48 10.35 10.93 16.35
C THR A 48 9.04 10.86 17.12
N GLU A 49 8.23 11.93 17.09
CA GLU A 49 6.95 11.98 17.79
C GLU A 49 5.86 11.13 17.13
N TYR A 50 6.09 10.69 15.90
CA TYR A 50 5.17 9.79 15.18
C TYR A 50 5.32 8.32 15.57
N PHE A 51 6.37 7.96 16.32
CA PHE A 51 6.73 6.57 16.57
C PHE A 51 6.77 6.23 18.07
N GLN A 52 6.49 4.97 18.36
CA GLN A 52 6.60 4.37 19.69
C GLN A 52 7.22 2.99 19.61
N ASP A 53 7.94 2.61 20.68
CA ASP A 53 8.48 1.26 20.79
C ASP A 53 7.48 0.35 21.53
N ARG A 54 7.18 -0.80 20.91
CA ARG A 54 6.39 -1.88 21.51
C ARG A 54 7.08 -3.21 21.26
N PHE A 55 7.29 -3.99 22.31
CA PHE A 55 7.92 -5.32 22.24
C PHE A 55 9.29 -5.33 21.54
N GLY A 56 10.05 -4.23 21.62
CA GLY A 56 11.35 -4.09 20.95
C GLY A 56 11.30 -3.77 19.47
N TYR A 57 10.16 -3.33 18.97
CA TYR A 57 9.94 -2.89 17.60
C TYR A 57 9.31 -1.48 17.57
N THR A 58 9.62 -0.73 16.53
CA THR A 58 9.06 0.62 16.34
C THR A 58 7.77 0.58 15.54
N TYR A 59 6.73 1.28 16.01
CA TYR A 59 5.41 1.39 15.39
C TYR A 59 4.97 2.84 15.35
N MET A 60 3.99 3.16 14.49
CA MET A 60 3.27 4.44 14.53
C MET A 60 2.53 4.60 15.85
N ILE A 61 2.50 5.83 16.36
CA ILE A 61 1.68 6.20 17.54
C ILE A 61 0.20 6.28 17.15
N ASP A 62 -0.11 6.75 15.93
CA ASP A 62 -1.48 6.91 15.47
C ASP A 62 -2.23 5.57 15.49
N GLU A 63 -3.24 5.50 16.36
CA GLU A 63 -4.08 4.29 16.52
C GLU A 63 -4.92 3.97 15.27
N ASN A 64 -5.11 4.93 14.37
CA ASN A 64 -5.80 4.70 13.11
C ASN A 64 -4.92 3.92 12.12
N VAL A 65 -3.62 4.08 12.18
CA VAL A 65 -2.68 3.31 11.35
C VAL A 65 -2.58 1.87 11.87
N PRO A 66 -2.83 0.85 11.05
CA PRO A 66 -2.70 -0.53 11.50
C PRO A 66 -1.26 -0.87 11.93
N THR A 67 -1.11 -1.44 13.12
CA THR A 67 0.19 -1.83 13.70
C THR A 67 0.55 -3.27 13.35
N VAL A 68 0.46 -3.63 12.06
CA VAL A 68 0.66 -5.01 11.60
C VAL A 68 2.13 -5.36 11.47
N PHE A 69 2.89 -4.45 10.91
CA PHE A 69 4.31 -4.60 10.69
C PHE A 69 5.07 -3.45 11.35
N PRO A 70 6.24 -3.73 11.93
CA PRO A 70 7.14 -2.68 12.41
C PRO A 70 7.50 -1.68 11.30
N THR A 71 7.88 -0.49 11.70
CA THR A 71 8.27 0.61 10.79
C THR A 71 9.75 0.97 10.94
N ASP A 72 10.57 0.04 11.35
CA ASP A 72 12.00 0.21 11.56
C ASP A 72 12.82 0.17 10.24
N SER A 73 14.11 0.41 10.34
CA SER A 73 15.05 0.36 9.21
C SER A 73 15.09 -1.00 8.50
N LEU A 74 14.68 -2.07 9.17
CA LEU A 74 14.54 -3.39 8.57
C LEU A 74 13.35 -3.42 7.59
N ALA A 75 12.23 -2.79 7.95
CA ALA A 75 11.07 -2.69 7.08
C ALA A 75 11.41 -1.98 5.75
N GLU A 76 12.21 -0.93 5.78
CA GLU A 76 12.68 -0.23 4.57
C GLU A 76 13.52 -1.15 3.67
N ARG A 77 14.47 -1.89 4.26
CA ARG A 77 15.30 -2.86 3.49
C ARG A 77 14.46 -3.98 2.89
N LEU A 78 13.42 -4.41 3.59
CA LEU A 78 12.49 -5.41 3.09
C LEU A 78 11.64 -4.87 1.95
N ASP A 79 11.29 -3.58 1.95
CA ASP A 79 10.60 -2.96 0.82
C ASP A 79 11.47 -2.91 -0.44
N VAL A 80 12.76 -2.59 -0.31
CA VAL A 80 13.72 -2.69 -1.45
C VAL A 80 13.76 -4.12 -2.01
N LEU A 81 13.84 -5.13 -1.12
CA LEU A 81 13.83 -6.54 -1.53
C LEU A 81 12.50 -6.91 -2.20
N LEU A 82 11.39 -6.44 -1.66
CA LEU A 82 10.07 -6.62 -2.24
C LEU A 82 9.96 -5.99 -3.63
N HIS A 83 10.50 -4.78 -3.80
CA HIS A 83 10.56 -4.12 -5.10
C HIS A 83 11.33 -4.97 -6.14
N MET A 84 12.47 -5.55 -5.77
CA MET A 84 13.23 -6.46 -6.64
C MET A 84 12.42 -7.71 -7.01
N ILE A 85 11.69 -8.30 -6.06
CA ILE A 85 10.81 -9.45 -6.28
C ILE A 85 9.70 -9.09 -7.26
N ILE A 86 9.03 -7.96 -7.07
CA ILE A 86 7.94 -7.48 -7.94
C ILE A 86 8.47 -7.21 -9.36
N ARG A 87 9.59 -6.54 -9.49
CA ARG A 87 10.23 -6.35 -10.81
C ARG A 87 10.52 -7.67 -11.50
N HIS A 88 11.06 -8.64 -10.77
CA HIS A 88 11.30 -9.98 -11.33
C HIS A 88 9.99 -10.61 -11.83
N CYS A 89 8.91 -10.55 -11.06
CA CYS A 89 7.59 -11.03 -11.48
C CYS A 89 7.10 -10.35 -12.76
N GLN A 90 7.42 -9.08 -12.97
CA GLN A 90 7.03 -8.29 -14.14
C GLN A 90 8.04 -8.36 -15.31
N GLY A 91 8.94 -9.34 -15.30
CA GLY A 91 9.94 -9.52 -16.37
C GLY A 91 10.96 -8.39 -16.42
N GLY A 92 11.36 -7.85 -15.26
CA GLY A 92 12.33 -6.77 -15.10
C GLY A 92 11.74 -5.35 -15.23
N LYS A 93 10.43 -5.22 -15.44
CA LYS A 93 9.75 -3.94 -15.55
C LYS A 93 9.28 -3.45 -14.18
N THR A 94 9.32 -2.13 -13.99
CA THR A 94 8.88 -1.47 -12.75
C THR A 94 7.36 -1.23 -12.71
N ILE A 95 6.74 -1.18 -13.90
CA ILE A 95 5.30 -0.93 -14.08
C ILE A 95 4.75 -1.84 -15.18
N PRO A 96 3.48 -2.31 -15.09
CA PRO A 96 2.86 -3.12 -16.12
C PRO A 96 2.62 -2.35 -17.43
N ALA A 97 2.42 -3.09 -18.53
CA ALA A 97 2.31 -2.51 -19.87
C ALA A 97 1.31 -1.35 -19.99
N PRO A 98 0.08 -1.38 -19.43
CA PRO A 98 -0.84 -0.24 -19.54
C PRO A 98 -0.30 1.05 -18.89
N GLY A 99 0.47 0.93 -17.80
CA GLY A 99 1.13 2.07 -17.16
C GLY A 99 2.30 2.58 -18.00
N HIS A 100 3.12 1.67 -18.52
CA HIS A 100 4.24 2.03 -19.40
C HIS A 100 3.76 2.79 -20.64
N GLU A 101 2.73 2.29 -21.31
CA GLU A 101 2.15 2.92 -22.50
C GLU A 101 1.63 4.34 -22.19
N LEU A 102 0.91 4.50 -21.07
CA LEU A 102 0.40 5.80 -20.65
C LEU A 102 1.51 6.83 -20.38
N LEU A 103 2.55 6.42 -19.63
CA LEU A 103 3.64 7.33 -19.28
C LEU A 103 4.57 7.62 -20.44
N ALA A 104 4.84 6.65 -21.31
CA ALA A 104 5.64 6.82 -22.51
C ALA A 104 5.01 7.78 -23.52
N GLN A 105 3.66 7.89 -23.51
CA GLN A 105 2.92 8.85 -24.34
C GLN A 105 2.85 10.26 -23.73
N GLY A 106 3.36 10.48 -22.51
CA GLY A 106 3.24 11.74 -21.79
C GLY A 106 1.88 11.96 -21.13
N GLY A 107 1.27 10.89 -20.60
CA GLY A 107 -0.03 10.93 -19.94
C GLY A 107 -1.22 10.96 -20.91
N LEU A 108 -2.39 11.30 -20.39
CA LEU A 108 -3.63 11.33 -21.18
C LEU A 108 -3.63 12.38 -22.30
N ASN A 109 -2.87 13.47 -22.12
CA ASN A 109 -2.86 14.61 -23.03
C ASN A 109 -1.57 14.73 -23.88
N GLY A 110 -0.58 13.86 -23.68
CA GLY A 110 0.67 13.87 -24.41
C GLY A 110 1.65 15.00 -24.03
N ASN A 111 1.37 15.78 -22.98
CA ASN A 111 2.15 16.96 -22.57
C ASN A 111 2.86 16.82 -21.22
N GLY A 112 3.12 15.59 -20.80
CA GLY A 112 3.59 15.23 -19.48
C GLY A 112 2.48 14.56 -18.67
N SER A 113 2.88 13.77 -17.69
CA SER A 113 1.96 13.02 -16.84
C SER A 113 2.17 13.38 -15.36
N ARG A 114 1.14 13.17 -14.56
CA ARG A 114 1.21 13.31 -13.11
C ARG A 114 0.80 12.01 -12.46
N VAL A 115 1.63 11.49 -11.57
CA VAL A 115 1.46 10.17 -10.93
C VAL A 115 1.39 10.33 -9.43
N LEU A 116 0.43 9.65 -8.80
CA LEU A 116 0.39 9.44 -7.35
C LEU A 116 0.89 8.04 -7.05
N ASP A 117 1.82 7.93 -6.10
CA ASP A 117 2.37 6.67 -5.59
C ASP A 117 2.00 6.51 -4.10
N LEU A 118 1.44 5.37 -3.73
CA LEU A 118 0.99 5.01 -2.38
C LEU A 118 1.37 3.57 -2.05
N PRO A 119 1.92 3.30 -0.85
CA PRO A 119 2.70 4.21 -0.02
C PRO A 119 4.12 4.38 -0.57
N THR A 120 4.80 5.45 -0.17
CA THR A 120 6.20 5.70 -0.55
C THR A 120 7.14 4.58 -0.13
N ASN A 121 6.99 4.05 1.10
CA ASN A 121 7.90 3.09 1.71
C ASN A 121 9.38 3.51 1.59
N SER A 122 10.24 2.67 0.99
CA SER A 122 11.66 3.00 0.74
C SER A 122 11.89 4.08 -0.30
N GLY A 123 10.87 4.48 -1.08
CA GLY A 123 10.99 5.38 -2.21
C GLY A 123 11.64 4.78 -3.46
N THR A 124 12.06 3.51 -3.41
CA THR A 124 12.77 2.86 -4.53
C THR A 124 11.93 2.85 -5.81
N TRP A 125 10.61 2.58 -5.71
CA TRP A 125 9.74 2.56 -6.88
C TRP A 125 9.65 3.93 -7.55
N VAL A 126 9.36 4.98 -6.80
CA VAL A 126 9.17 6.33 -7.35
C VAL A 126 10.47 6.91 -7.90
N GLN A 127 11.61 6.63 -7.28
CA GLN A 127 12.93 7.04 -7.78
C GLN A 127 13.22 6.40 -9.15
N GLU A 128 13.05 5.09 -9.28
CA GLU A 128 13.26 4.39 -10.54
C GLU A 128 12.29 4.86 -11.64
N MET A 129 11.05 5.17 -11.27
CA MET A 129 10.05 5.69 -12.19
C MET A 129 10.41 7.12 -12.67
N ALA A 130 10.89 7.98 -11.78
CA ALA A 130 11.29 9.35 -12.15
C ALA A 130 12.50 9.37 -13.09
N GLU A 131 13.44 8.43 -12.90
CA GLU A 131 14.56 8.24 -13.85
C GLU A 131 14.08 7.70 -15.20
N THR A 132 13.11 6.79 -15.21
CA THR A 132 12.59 6.14 -16.42
C THR A 132 11.70 7.09 -17.24
N TYR A 133 10.94 7.96 -16.57
CA TYR A 133 9.97 8.88 -17.20
C TYR A 133 10.25 10.34 -16.85
N PRO A 134 11.26 10.96 -17.46
CA PRO A 134 11.73 12.31 -17.07
C PRO A 134 10.73 13.45 -17.38
N SER A 135 9.65 13.18 -18.09
CA SER A 135 8.55 14.14 -18.34
C SER A 135 7.36 13.95 -17.38
N THR A 136 7.50 13.10 -16.35
CA THR A 136 6.44 12.80 -15.39
C THR A 136 6.73 13.43 -14.05
N ASP A 137 5.73 14.08 -13.45
CA ASP A 137 5.78 14.59 -12.08
C ASP A 137 5.13 13.57 -11.12
N PHE A 138 5.80 13.30 -10.02
CA PHE A 138 5.38 12.33 -9.04
C PHE A 138 5.03 13.00 -7.71
N VAL A 139 3.92 12.59 -7.12
CA VAL A 139 3.62 12.75 -5.70
C VAL A 139 3.71 11.37 -5.09
N SER A 140 4.64 11.17 -4.16
CA SER A 140 4.78 9.91 -3.44
C SER A 140 4.43 10.15 -1.97
N ALA A 141 3.36 9.50 -1.50
CA ALA A 141 2.81 9.78 -0.19
C ALA A 141 2.78 8.52 0.69
N ASP A 142 2.95 8.74 2.00
CA ASP A 142 2.89 7.67 3.00
C ASP A 142 2.08 8.15 4.21
N VAL A 143 1.61 7.24 5.04
CA VAL A 143 0.96 7.54 6.33
C VAL A 143 1.97 7.88 7.43
N LYS A 144 3.23 7.65 7.18
CA LYS A 144 4.33 7.82 8.14
C LYS A 144 5.45 8.66 7.52
N PRO A 145 6.07 9.56 8.29
CA PRO A 145 7.29 10.23 7.88
C PRO A 145 8.45 9.22 7.90
N LEU A 146 8.82 8.73 6.72
CA LEU A 146 9.92 7.78 6.57
C LEU A 146 11.27 8.49 6.47
N ALA A 147 12.34 7.68 6.51
CA ALA A 147 13.72 8.14 6.36
C ALA A 147 13.91 9.08 5.16
N PRO A 148 14.95 9.95 5.22
CA PRO A 148 15.20 10.93 4.19
C PRO A 148 15.38 10.28 2.82
N HIS A 149 14.48 10.60 1.92
CA HIS A 149 14.59 10.21 0.52
C HIS A 149 15.57 11.12 -0.22
N LEU A 150 16.21 10.60 -1.25
CA LEU A 150 17.04 11.43 -2.11
C LEU A 150 16.17 12.47 -2.81
N PRO A 151 16.50 13.78 -2.68
CA PRO A 151 15.76 14.82 -3.38
C PRO A 151 15.78 14.59 -4.89
N HIS A 152 14.63 14.73 -5.54
CA HIS A 152 14.52 14.67 -6.98
C HIS A 152 13.58 15.78 -7.48
N PRO A 153 13.92 16.53 -8.53
CA PRO A 153 13.16 17.72 -8.94
C PRO A 153 11.72 17.42 -9.40
N ARG A 154 11.42 16.16 -9.69
CA ARG A 154 10.08 15.71 -10.14
C ARG A 154 9.37 14.80 -9.15
N ILE A 155 9.90 14.66 -7.93
CA ILE A 155 9.25 13.87 -6.88
C ILE A 155 8.95 14.79 -5.70
N LYS A 156 7.69 14.89 -5.33
CA LYS A 156 7.22 15.49 -4.09
C LYS A 156 6.89 14.37 -3.11
N TYR A 157 7.56 14.36 -1.96
CA TYR A 157 7.27 13.41 -0.89
C TYR A 157 6.32 14.04 0.11
N GLU A 158 5.26 13.31 0.46
CA GLU A 158 4.21 13.81 1.36
C GLU A 158 3.85 12.78 2.42
N VAL A 159 3.36 13.25 3.56
CA VAL A 159 2.75 12.42 4.60
C VAL A 159 1.27 12.75 4.63
N TYR A 160 0.42 11.73 4.45
CA TYR A 160 -1.03 11.90 4.44
C TYR A 160 -1.68 11.23 5.65
N ASP A 161 -2.62 11.95 6.24
CA ASP A 161 -3.67 11.30 7.00
C ASP A 161 -4.71 10.71 6.02
N LEU A 162 -4.62 9.40 5.78
CA LEU A 162 -5.53 8.73 4.85
C LEU A 162 -6.99 8.74 5.29
N TYR A 163 -7.29 9.11 6.54
CA TYR A 163 -8.66 9.25 7.03
C TYR A 163 -9.22 10.65 6.74
N ALA A 164 -8.35 11.62 6.56
CA ALA A 164 -8.71 12.95 6.04
C ALA A 164 -8.82 12.98 4.50
N GLY A 165 -8.29 11.97 3.83
CA GLY A 165 -8.28 11.84 2.38
C GLY A 165 -6.92 12.19 1.75
N ILE A 166 -6.88 12.18 0.43
CA ILE A 166 -5.69 12.54 -0.36
C ILE A 166 -5.70 14.05 -0.57
N SER A 167 -4.64 14.74 -0.13
CA SER A 167 -4.51 16.22 -0.14
C SER A 167 -4.36 16.83 -1.53
N GLU A 168 -4.94 16.21 -2.54
CA GLU A 168 -4.82 16.61 -3.93
C GLU A 168 -6.21 16.85 -4.55
N PRO A 169 -6.32 17.80 -5.49
CA PRO A 169 -7.59 18.10 -6.14
C PRO A 169 -8.17 16.92 -6.90
N ASP A 170 -9.48 16.96 -7.15
CA ASP A 170 -10.16 16.03 -8.03
C ASP A 170 -9.50 16.02 -9.42
N ALA A 171 -9.46 14.84 -10.04
CA ALA A 171 -8.99 14.67 -11.41
C ALA A 171 -7.59 15.28 -11.68
N SER A 172 -6.66 15.16 -10.75
CA SER A 172 -5.32 15.73 -10.84
C SER A 172 -4.25 14.77 -11.38
N PHE A 173 -4.49 13.44 -11.34
CA PHE A 173 -3.50 12.44 -11.75
C PHE A 173 -3.90 11.67 -13.00
N ASP A 174 -2.93 11.40 -13.86
CA ASP A 174 -3.07 10.50 -15.01
C ASP A 174 -2.99 9.03 -14.58
N LEU A 175 -2.22 8.75 -13.51
CA LEU A 175 -2.02 7.43 -12.96
C LEU A 175 -1.95 7.50 -11.43
N VAL A 176 -2.61 6.53 -10.77
CA VAL A 176 -2.42 6.21 -9.35
C VAL A 176 -1.84 4.81 -9.23
N HIS A 177 -0.70 4.70 -8.56
CA HIS A 177 -0.04 3.46 -8.22
C HIS A 177 -0.24 3.18 -6.72
N ALA A 178 -0.86 2.06 -6.39
CA ALA A 178 -1.15 1.64 -5.03
C ALA A 178 -0.56 0.24 -4.77
N ARG A 179 0.46 0.16 -3.90
CA ARG A 179 1.19 -1.08 -3.64
C ARG A 179 1.06 -1.52 -2.20
N ILE A 180 0.37 -2.66 -1.98
CA ILE A 180 0.15 -3.27 -0.65
C ILE A 180 -0.57 -2.30 0.30
N CYS A 181 -1.62 -1.67 -0.19
CA CYS A 181 -2.40 -0.67 0.54
C CYS A 181 -3.52 -1.26 1.41
N VAL A 182 -3.91 -2.52 1.21
CA VAL A 182 -4.97 -3.16 2.01
C VAL A 182 -4.64 -3.15 3.51
N THR A 183 -3.36 -3.32 3.85
CA THR A 183 -2.88 -3.32 5.24
C THR A 183 -2.47 -1.93 5.75
N LEU A 184 -2.62 -0.89 4.94
CA LEU A 184 -2.21 0.47 5.27
C LEU A 184 -3.27 1.25 6.04
N THR A 185 -4.55 0.87 5.91
CA THR A 185 -5.68 1.58 6.49
C THR A 185 -6.77 0.63 6.96
N LYS A 186 -7.50 1.02 8.01
CA LYS A 186 -8.72 0.35 8.46
C LYS A 186 -9.95 0.72 7.62
N ASN A 187 -9.83 1.72 6.73
CA ASN A 187 -10.90 2.17 5.84
C ASN A 187 -10.50 2.11 4.36
N TYR A 188 -10.19 0.91 3.89
CA TYR A 188 -9.74 0.70 2.52
C TYR A 188 -10.79 1.12 1.47
N LYS A 189 -12.09 1.04 1.82
CA LYS A 189 -13.17 1.56 0.96
C LYS A 189 -12.98 3.05 0.69
N PHE A 190 -12.75 3.85 1.72
CA PHE A 190 -12.53 5.29 1.58
C PHE A 190 -11.28 5.59 0.77
N LEU A 191 -10.17 4.89 1.02
CA LEU A 191 -8.95 5.04 0.22
C LEU A 191 -9.20 4.76 -1.26
N MET A 192 -9.97 3.73 -1.61
CA MET A 192 -10.35 3.45 -3.01
C MET A 192 -11.18 4.58 -3.62
N GLN A 193 -12.10 5.17 -2.85
CA GLN A 193 -12.92 6.31 -3.30
C GLN A 193 -12.05 7.55 -3.54
N GLU A 194 -11.07 7.81 -2.68
CA GLU A 194 -10.11 8.90 -2.82
C GLU A 194 -9.18 8.70 -4.04
N MET A 195 -8.64 7.49 -4.23
CA MET A 195 -7.86 7.17 -5.43
C MET A 195 -8.68 7.40 -6.71
N HIS A 196 -9.98 7.04 -6.69
CA HIS A 196 -10.88 7.34 -7.79
C HIS A 196 -11.11 8.85 -7.94
N ARG A 197 -11.33 9.59 -6.85
CA ARG A 197 -11.55 11.04 -6.88
C ARG A 197 -10.40 11.78 -7.57
N VAL A 198 -9.16 11.50 -7.14
CA VAL A 198 -7.98 12.22 -7.64
C VAL A 198 -7.54 11.81 -9.04
N LEU A 199 -7.96 10.65 -9.54
CA LEU A 199 -7.71 10.26 -10.93
C LEU A 199 -8.52 11.11 -11.91
N LYS A 200 -7.92 11.49 -13.02
CA LYS A 200 -8.61 12.07 -14.17
C LYS A 200 -9.58 11.06 -14.79
N PRO A 201 -10.68 11.49 -15.43
CA PRO A 201 -11.47 10.61 -16.29
C PRO A 201 -10.56 9.92 -17.34
N GLY A 202 -10.70 8.61 -17.52
CA GLY A 202 -9.80 7.79 -18.34
C GLY A 202 -8.42 7.50 -17.71
N GLY A 203 -8.11 8.08 -16.56
CA GLY A 203 -6.87 7.84 -15.81
C GLY A 203 -6.73 6.38 -15.38
N LEU A 204 -5.50 5.94 -15.17
CA LEU A 204 -5.16 4.55 -14.88
C LEU A 204 -4.93 4.35 -13.38
N LEU A 205 -5.68 3.43 -12.77
CA LEU A 205 -5.40 2.89 -11.46
C LEU A 205 -4.60 1.59 -11.60
N ILE A 206 -3.50 1.48 -10.88
CA ILE A 206 -2.73 0.24 -10.73
C ILE A 206 -2.71 -0.11 -9.25
N ILE A 207 -3.34 -1.22 -8.89
CA ILE A 207 -3.27 -1.78 -7.54
C ILE A 207 -2.46 -3.06 -7.58
N SER A 208 -1.55 -3.23 -6.65
CA SER A 208 -0.80 -4.48 -6.50
C SER A 208 -0.74 -4.93 -5.06
N GLU A 209 -0.98 -6.23 -4.84
CA GLU A 209 -1.09 -6.83 -3.50
C GLU A 209 -0.41 -8.19 -3.43
N ILE A 210 0.13 -8.50 -2.27
CA ILE A 210 0.51 -9.86 -1.88
C ILE A 210 -0.40 -10.27 -0.72
N PRO A 211 -1.52 -10.95 -0.99
CA PRO A 211 -2.41 -11.43 0.06
C PRO A 211 -1.65 -12.28 1.07
N ASN A 212 -1.97 -12.12 2.35
CA ASN A 212 -1.42 -12.97 3.39
C ASN A 212 -2.05 -14.37 3.32
N GLN A 213 -1.64 -15.09 2.28
CA GLN A 213 -2.07 -16.46 1.96
C GLN A 213 -0.95 -17.16 1.19
N ALA A 214 -0.72 -18.44 1.51
CA ALA A 214 0.13 -19.30 0.73
C ALA A 214 -0.69 -20.40 0.06
N TYR A 215 -0.13 -21.01 -0.98
CA TYR A 215 -0.80 -21.96 -1.87
C TYR A 215 0.02 -23.21 -2.08
N GLU A 216 -0.67 -24.32 -2.34
CA GLU A 216 -0.03 -25.60 -2.65
C GLU A 216 0.77 -25.53 -3.96
N VAL A 217 1.84 -26.32 -4.04
CA VAL A 217 2.69 -26.37 -5.25
C VAL A 217 2.00 -27.12 -6.37
N ASP A 218 1.36 -28.26 -6.01
CA ASP A 218 0.73 -29.14 -7.00
C ASP A 218 -0.60 -28.59 -7.53
N ASN A 219 -1.27 -27.74 -6.71
CA ASN A 219 -2.47 -27.03 -7.12
C ASN A 219 -2.46 -25.60 -6.56
N PRO A 220 -1.89 -24.61 -7.27
CA PRO A 220 -1.80 -23.23 -6.78
C PRO A 220 -3.12 -22.48 -6.65
N SER A 221 -4.25 -23.14 -6.93
CA SER A 221 -5.59 -22.60 -6.62
C SER A 221 -6.01 -22.92 -5.19
N GLU A 222 -5.41 -23.94 -4.57
CA GLU A 222 -5.75 -24.38 -3.23
C GLU A 222 -4.88 -23.67 -2.17
N PRO A 223 -5.49 -23.19 -1.08
CA PRO A 223 -4.74 -22.70 0.07
C PRO A 223 -3.82 -23.78 0.65
N LEU A 224 -2.69 -23.32 1.18
CA LEU A 224 -1.68 -24.19 1.77
C LEU A 224 -2.24 -24.99 2.95
N ARG A 225 -2.00 -26.32 2.96
CA ARG A 225 -2.33 -27.28 4.01
C ARG A 225 -1.16 -28.18 4.36
N SER A 226 -0.26 -28.40 3.39
CA SER A 226 0.89 -29.29 3.50
C SER A 226 1.98 -28.80 4.46
N SER A 227 1.91 -27.57 4.95
CA SER A 227 2.86 -26.93 5.88
C SER A 227 2.11 -26.45 7.13
N PRO A 228 1.99 -27.29 8.18
CA PRO A 228 1.06 -27.05 9.30
C PRO A 228 1.36 -25.78 10.11
N LEU A 229 2.64 -25.51 10.42
CA LEU A 229 3.00 -24.33 11.20
C LEU A 229 2.77 -23.06 10.39
N ARG A 230 3.11 -23.07 9.09
CA ARG A 230 2.88 -21.95 8.20
C ARG A 230 1.39 -21.67 8.00
N THR A 231 0.58 -22.70 7.85
CA THR A 231 -0.88 -22.58 7.78
C THR A 231 -1.44 -21.93 9.05
N LYS A 232 -0.97 -22.38 10.24
CA LYS A 232 -1.35 -21.78 11.52
C LYS A 232 -0.87 -20.33 11.62
N ALA A 233 0.35 -20.03 11.21
CA ALA A 233 0.91 -18.68 11.22
C ALA A 233 0.11 -17.71 10.32
N ILE A 234 -0.29 -18.16 9.13
CA ILE A 234 -1.17 -17.39 8.22
C ILE A 234 -2.50 -17.09 8.92
N ALA A 235 -3.11 -18.08 9.55
CA ALA A 235 -4.38 -17.90 10.26
C ALA A 235 -4.25 -16.89 11.43
N LEU A 236 -3.18 -16.97 12.21
CA LEU A 236 -2.88 -16.03 13.30
C LEU A 236 -2.67 -14.60 12.75
N MET A 237 -1.86 -14.44 11.69
CA MET A 237 -1.63 -13.14 11.08
C MET A 237 -2.95 -12.54 10.55
N ARG A 238 -3.76 -13.32 9.83
CA ARG A 238 -5.07 -12.88 9.34
C ARG A 238 -6.01 -12.49 10.47
N SER A 239 -6.01 -13.24 11.57
CA SER A 239 -6.80 -12.90 12.77
C SER A 239 -6.33 -11.58 13.38
N GLY A 240 -5.01 -11.36 13.50
CA GLY A 240 -4.45 -10.10 13.97
C GLY A 240 -4.80 -8.92 13.07
N LEU A 241 -4.74 -9.09 11.75
CA LEU A 241 -5.16 -8.08 10.78
C LEU A 241 -6.64 -7.73 10.92
N THR A 242 -7.50 -8.76 10.99
CA THR A 242 -8.95 -8.56 11.13
C THR A 242 -9.31 -7.88 12.46
N SER A 243 -8.63 -8.25 13.56
CA SER A 243 -8.88 -7.63 14.87
C SER A 243 -8.52 -6.13 14.89
N GLN A 244 -7.65 -5.68 13.99
CA GLN A 244 -7.31 -4.28 13.80
C GLN A 244 -8.25 -3.55 12.81
N GLY A 245 -9.27 -4.23 12.28
CA GLY A 245 -10.24 -3.64 11.37
C GLY A 245 -9.82 -3.64 9.89
N ILE A 246 -8.78 -4.39 9.52
CA ILE A 246 -8.34 -4.48 8.12
C ILE A 246 -9.30 -5.35 7.32
N ASP A 247 -9.71 -4.84 6.16
CA ASP A 247 -10.64 -5.50 5.25
C ASP A 247 -9.92 -6.49 4.32
N LEU A 248 -9.72 -7.70 4.81
CA LEU A 248 -9.05 -8.77 4.06
C LEU A 248 -9.83 -9.25 2.84
N ASP A 249 -11.14 -9.02 2.79
CA ASP A 249 -11.99 -9.34 1.64
C ASP A 249 -11.56 -8.55 0.39
N SER A 250 -10.91 -7.41 0.58
CA SER A 250 -10.37 -6.60 -0.53
C SER A 250 -9.45 -7.39 -1.44
N TRP A 251 -8.67 -8.34 -0.92
CA TRP A 251 -7.76 -9.15 -1.73
C TRP A 251 -8.47 -10.10 -2.71
N ASP A 252 -9.64 -10.59 -2.36
CA ASP A 252 -10.38 -11.54 -3.16
C ASP A 252 -11.47 -10.87 -4.01
N LYS A 253 -12.03 -9.75 -3.52
CA LYS A 253 -13.13 -9.01 -4.14
C LYS A 253 -12.68 -7.78 -4.95
N MET A 254 -11.37 -7.58 -5.15
CA MET A 254 -10.85 -6.37 -5.79
C MET A 254 -11.46 -6.10 -7.17
N SER A 255 -11.51 -7.12 -8.03
CA SER A 255 -12.08 -6.97 -9.38
C SER A 255 -13.56 -6.59 -9.36
N ASP A 256 -14.31 -7.15 -8.42
CA ASP A 256 -15.73 -6.81 -8.21
C ASP A 256 -15.88 -5.39 -7.71
N ARG A 257 -15.08 -5.00 -6.72
CA ARG A 257 -15.08 -3.63 -6.15
C ARG A 257 -14.71 -2.55 -7.16
N LEU A 258 -13.82 -2.86 -8.09
CA LEU A 258 -13.45 -1.92 -9.17
C LEU A 258 -14.58 -1.74 -10.18
N SER A 259 -15.51 -2.71 -10.28
CA SER A 259 -16.58 -2.70 -11.30
C SER A 259 -17.48 -1.48 -11.20
N PRO A 260 -17.98 -0.95 -12.34
CA PRO A 260 -18.99 0.09 -12.35
C PRO A 260 -20.25 -0.37 -11.61
N GLY A 261 -20.83 0.54 -10.82
CA GLY A 261 -22.07 0.26 -10.09
C GLY A 261 -21.92 -0.63 -8.86
N HIS A 262 -20.68 -1.04 -8.47
CA HIS A 262 -20.49 -1.67 -7.17
C HIS A 262 -20.96 -0.73 -6.05
N PRO A 263 -21.67 -1.22 -5.02
CA PRO A 263 -22.28 -0.38 -3.97
C PRO A 263 -21.30 0.57 -3.24
N MET A 264 -20.02 0.27 -3.24
CA MET A 264 -19.00 1.14 -2.64
C MET A 264 -18.90 2.52 -3.30
N TRP A 265 -19.30 2.66 -4.59
CA TRP A 265 -19.23 3.93 -5.32
C TRP A 265 -20.40 4.87 -5.02
N GLY A 266 -21.34 4.44 -4.17
CA GLY A 266 -22.55 5.15 -3.81
C GLY A 266 -23.63 4.99 -4.89
N ASN A 267 -24.85 4.68 -4.47
CA ASN A 267 -26.02 4.89 -5.31
C ASN A 267 -26.29 6.41 -5.32
N ALA A 268 -26.60 6.96 -6.48
CA ALA A 268 -27.31 8.23 -6.54
C ALA A 268 -28.50 8.14 -5.58
N ASN A 269 -28.59 9.07 -4.63
CA ASN A 269 -29.67 9.08 -3.65
C ASN A 269 -30.99 9.08 -4.40
N PRO A 270 -31.85 8.04 -4.31
CA PRO A 270 -33.08 7.94 -5.08
C PRO A 270 -34.11 9.03 -4.71
N ASP A 271 -33.89 9.78 -3.61
CA ASP A 271 -34.78 10.82 -3.13
C ASP A 271 -34.53 12.23 -3.69
N THR A 272 -33.45 12.44 -4.43
CA THR A 272 -33.23 13.71 -5.13
C THR A 272 -33.88 13.65 -6.49
N LYS A 273 -35.10 14.18 -6.62
CA LYS A 273 -35.85 14.42 -7.89
C LYS A 273 -35.18 15.45 -8.84
N LYS A 274 -33.87 15.53 -8.86
CA LYS A 274 -33.10 16.16 -9.93
C LYS A 274 -32.52 15.03 -10.78
N GLU A 275 -33.09 14.80 -11.94
CA GLU A 275 -32.54 14.04 -13.06
C GLU A 275 -31.24 14.71 -13.57
N THR A 276 -30.26 14.86 -12.73
CA THR A 276 -28.87 14.95 -13.16
C THR A 276 -28.43 13.49 -13.26
N TYR A 277 -28.11 13.03 -14.45
CA TYR A 277 -27.49 11.73 -14.73
C TYR A 277 -26.37 11.57 -13.68
N ALA A 278 -26.61 10.79 -12.65
CA ALA A 278 -25.60 10.49 -11.67
C ALA A 278 -24.50 9.77 -12.43
N ALA A 279 -23.35 10.42 -12.58
CA ALA A 279 -22.24 9.89 -13.34
C ALA A 279 -21.89 8.50 -12.77
N VAL A 280 -21.89 7.50 -13.64
CA VAL A 280 -21.50 6.14 -13.25
C VAL A 280 -20.09 6.24 -12.69
N ARG A 281 -19.90 5.83 -11.43
CA ARG A 281 -18.60 5.82 -10.78
C ARG A 281 -18.03 4.42 -10.82
N GLY A 282 -16.73 4.32 -10.68
CA GLY A 282 -15.97 3.08 -10.69
C GLY A 282 -15.00 3.02 -11.85
N PHE A 283 -14.64 1.83 -12.25
CA PHE A 283 -13.62 1.59 -13.26
C PHE A 283 -14.12 0.64 -14.34
N HIS A 284 -13.57 0.79 -15.52
CA HIS A 284 -13.75 -0.14 -16.64
C HIS A 284 -12.42 -0.74 -17.07
N SER A 285 -12.45 -1.67 -18.01
CA SER A 285 -11.27 -2.32 -18.59
C SER A 285 -10.35 -2.91 -17.51
N VAL A 286 -10.97 -3.53 -16.48
CA VAL A 286 -10.22 -4.15 -15.39
C VAL A 286 -9.46 -5.36 -15.92
N THR A 287 -8.13 -5.29 -15.85
CA THR A 287 -7.24 -6.40 -16.21
C THR A 287 -6.53 -6.86 -14.95
N THR A 288 -6.49 -8.17 -14.73
CA THR A 288 -5.84 -8.78 -13.57
C THR A 288 -4.67 -9.64 -14.01
N PHE A 289 -3.53 -9.46 -13.35
CA PHE A 289 -2.36 -10.31 -13.50
C PHE A 289 -2.09 -11.04 -12.17
N THR A 290 -1.67 -12.28 -12.25
CA THR A 290 -1.28 -13.06 -11.08
C THR A 290 0.06 -13.71 -11.35
N HIS A 291 1.03 -13.46 -10.48
CA HIS A 291 2.35 -14.07 -10.50
C HIS A 291 2.51 -14.96 -9.28
N PHE A 292 3.13 -16.12 -9.48
CA PHE A 292 3.41 -17.04 -8.39
C PHE A 292 4.84 -16.81 -7.91
N ILE A 293 5.00 -16.57 -6.62
CA ILE A 293 6.29 -16.35 -5.98
C ILE A 293 6.61 -17.61 -5.18
N PRO A 294 7.61 -18.41 -5.57
CA PRO A 294 8.06 -19.54 -4.77
C PRO A 294 8.58 -19.05 -3.42
N ASN A 295 8.20 -19.69 -2.33
CA ASN A 295 8.71 -19.29 -1.01
C ASN A 295 10.02 -19.98 -0.61
N GLY A 296 10.83 -20.31 -1.60
CA GLY A 296 12.15 -20.91 -1.44
C GLY A 296 12.77 -21.29 -2.79
N PRO A 297 14.08 -21.58 -2.83
CA PRO A 297 14.82 -21.85 -4.07
C PRO A 297 14.63 -23.29 -4.56
N TRP A 298 13.43 -23.83 -4.48
CA TRP A 298 13.08 -25.19 -4.84
C TRP A 298 12.71 -25.42 -6.32
N PRO A 299 12.28 -24.41 -7.14
CA PRO A 299 11.99 -24.64 -8.54
C PRO A 299 13.22 -25.11 -9.33
N ALA A 300 12.98 -25.94 -10.36
CA ALA A 300 14.03 -26.39 -11.28
C ALA A 300 14.49 -25.27 -12.21
N ASP A 301 13.58 -24.41 -12.62
CA ASP A 301 13.87 -23.22 -13.41
C ASP A 301 14.81 -22.26 -12.68
N ARG A 302 15.81 -21.73 -13.38
CA ARG A 302 16.86 -20.90 -12.80
C ARG A 302 16.32 -19.56 -12.26
N ASP A 303 15.43 -18.93 -13.02
CA ASP A 303 14.91 -17.60 -12.68
C ASP A 303 13.90 -17.70 -11.55
N GLN A 304 13.03 -18.72 -11.58
CA GLN A 304 12.11 -19.02 -10.48
C GLN A 304 12.85 -19.44 -9.21
N ARG A 305 13.98 -20.11 -9.32
CA ARG A 305 14.85 -20.46 -8.19
C ARG A 305 15.47 -19.22 -7.57
N ALA A 306 15.97 -18.29 -8.38
CA ALA A 306 16.51 -17.01 -7.92
C ALA A 306 15.42 -16.17 -7.24
N LEU A 307 14.23 -16.06 -7.83
CA LEU A 307 13.07 -15.43 -7.24
C LEU A 307 12.71 -16.04 -5.88
N GLY A 308 12.66 -17.36 -5.80
CA GLY A 308 12.38 -18.08 -4.57
C GLY A 308 13.43 -17.86 -3.47
N ALA A 309 14.70 -17.70 -3.83
CA ALA A 309 15.76 -17.37 -2.88
C ALA A 309 15.57 -15.98 -2.26
N LEU A 310 15.24 -14.97 -3.07
CA LEU A 310 14.92 -13.62 -2.60
C LEU A 310 13.65 -13.61 -1.73
N ALA A 311 12.60 -14.29 -2.20
CA ALA A 311 11.33 -14.38 -1.50
C ALA A 311 11.46 -15.10 -0.14
N LYS A 312 12.31 -16.12 -0.02
CA LYS A 312 12.59 -16.79 1.24
C LYS A 312 13.13 -15.82 2.28
N ILE A 313 14.01 -14.89 1.91
CA ILE A 313 14.55 -13.88 2.80
C ILE A 313 13.41 -12.96 3.27
N LEU A 314 12.61 -12.42 2.35
CA LEU A 314 11.48 -11.55 2.66
C LEU A 314 10.49 -12.24 3.61
N PHE A 315 10.02 -13.42 3.27
CA PHE A 315 9.02 -14.14 4.06
C PHE A 315 9.54 -14.56 5.43
N LYS A 316 10.82 -14.88 5.55
CA LYS A 316 11.46 -15.19 6.83
C LYS A 316 11.36 -14.03 7.82
N TYR A 317 11.56 -12.79 7.35
CA TYR A 317 11.37 -11.60 8.16
C TYR A 317 9.89 -11.31 8.44
N THR A 318 9.02 -11.53 7.48
CA THR A 318 7.56 -11.43 7.69
C THR A 318 7.10 -12.38 8.81
N TRP A 319 7.63 -13.62 8.85
CA TRP A 319 7.31 -14.56 9.93
C TRP A 319 7.88 -14.14 11.28
N LYS A 320 9.02 -13.47 11.34
CA LYS A 320 9.54 -12.89 12.58
C LYS A 320 8.63 -11.80 13.14
N SER A 321 7.99 -11.00 12.27
CA SER A 321 7.01 -9.97 12.67
C SER A 321 5.74 -10.57 13.29
N LEU A 322 5.52 -11.86 13.19
CA LEU A 322 4.43 -12.55 13.90
C LEU A 322 4.61 -12.52 15.42
N LEU A 323 5.85 -12.49 15.92
CA LEU A 323 6.15 -12.45 17.35
C LEU A 323 5.47 -11.26 18.05
N PRO A 324 5.72 -9.99 17.67
CA PRO A 324 5.02 -8.87 18.29
C PRO A 324 3.51 -8.90 18.02
N THR A 325 3.05 -9.39 16.87
CA THR A 325 1.62 -9.56 16.58
C THR A 325 0.96 -10.51 17.59
N MET A 326 1.58 -11.65 17.88
CA MET A 326 1.08 -12.59 18.89
C MET A 326 1.07 -11.98 20.30
N GLN A 327 2.10 -11.22 20.65
CA GLN A 327 2.17 -10.52 21.94
C GLN A 327 1.06 -9.46 22.07
N MET A 328 0.75 -8.71 21.00
CA MET A 328 -0.40 -7.79 20.97
C MET A 328 -1.74 -8.51 21.12
N MET A 329 -1.83 -9.77 20.68
CA MET A 329 -3.00 -10.63 20.89
C MET A 329 -3.04 -11.28 22.29
N GLY A 330 -2.09 -10.94 23.17
CA GLY A 330 -2.03 -11.45 24.55
C GLY A 330 -1.30 -12.79 24.73
N VAL A 331 -0.62 -13.29 23.70
CA VAL A 331 0.19 -14.52 23.82
C VAL A 331 1.47 -14.21 24.61
N PRO A 332 1.82 -14.99 25.64
CA PRO A 332 3.04 -14.81 26.41
C PRO A 332 4.28 -14.87 25.50
N GLN A 333 5.27 -13.99 25.75
CA GLN A 333 6.47 -13.87 24.93
C GLN A 333 7.19 -15.20 24.69
N ALA A 334 7.36 -16.01 25.73
CA ALA A 334 8.05 -17.31 25.62
C ALA A 334 7.32 -18.29 24.69
N GLU A 335 6.00 -18.29 24.73
CA GLU A 335 5.15 -19.12 23.86
C GLU A 335 5.19 -18.63 22.41
N ALA A 336 5.07 -17.32 22.20
CA ALA A 336 5.15 -16.70 20.89
C ALA A 336 6.52 -16.94 20.25
N GLN A 337 7.61 -16.79 21.02
CA GLN A 337 8.97 -17.07 20.55
C GLN A 337 9.15 -18.52 20.14
N ALA A 338 8.74 -19.47 21.01
CA ALA A 338 8.84 -20.91 20.72
C ALA A 338 8.04 -21.31 19.46
N PHE A 339 6.90 -20.66 19.21
CA PHE A 339 6.13 -20.89 18.00
C PHE A 339 6.86 -20.36 16.76
N VAL A 340 7.38 -19.13 16.81
CA VAL A 340 8.11 -18.49 15.70
C VAL A 340 9.39 -19.26 15.37
N ASP A 341 10.14 -19.74 16.36
CA ASP A 341 11.34 -20.54 16.14
C ASP A 341 11.03 -21.84 15.37
N LYS A 342 10.02 -22.58 15.80
CA LYS A 342 9.57 -23.79 15.09
C LYS A 342 9.04 -23.49 13.68
N LEU A 343 8.35 -22.37 13.51
CA LEU A 343 7.88 -21.92 12.19
C LEU A 343 9.07 -21.64 11.24
N LEU A 344 10.12 -21.00 11.76
CA LEU A 344 11.32 -20.72 10.98
C LEU A 344 12.09 -22.00 10.63
N GLU A 345 12.11 -23.01 11.51
CA GLU A 345 12.62 -24.35 11.17
C GLU A 345 11.83 -25.00 10.02
N GLU A 346 10.48 -24.92 10.07
CA GLU A 346 9.65 -25.43 8.96
C GLU A 346 9.91 -24.65 7.65
N VAL A 347 10.14 -23.34 7.72
CA VAL A 347 10.48 -22.53 6.52
C VAL A 347 11.84 -22.92 5.91
N GLU A 348 12.78 -23.35 6.74
CA GLU A 348 14.09 -23.82 6.27
C GLU A 348 14.06 -25.23 5.67
N ASP A 349 13.11 -26.08 6.07
CA ASP A 349 13.01 -27.47 5.61
C ASP A 349 12.56 -27.52 4.14
N PRO A 350 13.37 -28.06 3.21
CA PRO A 350 13.10 -28.05 1.78
C PRO A 350 11.90 -28.92 1.35
N LYS A 351 11.36 -29.72 2.24
CA LYS A 351 10.15 -30.52 1.96
C LYS A 351 8.89 -29.66 1.94
N TYR A 352 8.86 -28.54 2.68
CA TYR A 352 7.71 -27.63 2.76
C TYR A 352 7.79 -26.55 1.69
N ARG A 353 7.15 -26.79 0.57
CA ARG A 353 7.15 -25.92 -0.60
C ARG A 353 5.78 -25.25 -0.71
N SER A 354 5.76 -24.00 -1.12
CA SER A 354 4.50 -23.31 -1.41
C SER A 354 4.74 -22.10 -2.32
N TYR A 355 3.66 -21.53 -2.81
CA TYR A 355 3.65 -20.25 -3.50
C TYR A 355 2.97 -19.18 -2.65
N ALA A 356 3.45 -17.94 -2.75
CA ALA A 356 2.63 -16.75 -2.56
C ALA A 356 2.12 -16.25 -3.91
N LYS A 357 1.08 -15.42 -3.92
CA LYS A 357 0.60 -14.76 -5.14
C LYS A 357 0.87 -13.26 -5.05
N TYR A 358 1.49 -12.72 -6.06
CA TYR A 358 1.48 -11.30 -6.34
C TYR A 358 0.36 -11.04 -7.34
N LYS A 359 -0.64 -10.29 -6.90
CA LYS A 359 -1.81 -9.91 -7.70
C LYS A 359 -1.69 -8.44 -8.11
N LEU A 360 -2.04 -8.13 -9.34
CA LEU A 360 -1.99 -6.79 -9.89
C LEU A 360 -3.25 -6.53 -10.70
N TRP A 361 -3.88 -5.39 -10.47
CA TRP A 361 -5.04 -4.92 -11.20
C TRP A 361 -4.73 -3.59 -11.87
N CYS A 362 -5.07 -3.50 -13.15
CA CYS A 362 -5.06 -2.27 -13.93
C CYS A 362 -6.49 -1.95 -14.32
N ALA A 363 -6.94 -0.72 -14.07
CA ALA A 363 -8.31 -0.31 -14.34
C ALA A 363 -8.37 1.17 -14.76
N ARG A 364 -9.26 1.50 -15.69
CA ARG A 364 -9.46 2.88 -16.16
C ARG A 364 -10.65 3.53 -15.45
N LYS A 365 -10.46 4.73 -14.92
CA LYS A 365 -11.56 5.52 -14.34
C LYS A 365 -12.59 5.87 -15.42
N ILE A 366 -13.88 5.71 -15.08
CA ILE A 366 -15.02 6.15 -15.89
C ILE A 366 -15.13 7.66 -15.84
#